data_c4116bb789b91d0a07d1e98ff22b5027
#
_entry.id   c4116bb789b91d0a07d1e98ff22b5027
#
_cell.length_a   1.000
_cell.length_b   1.000
_cell.length_c   1.000
_cell.angle_alpha   90.00
_cell.angle_beta   90.00
_cell.angle_gamma   90.00
#
_symmetry.space_group_name_H-M   'P 1'
#
loop_
_entity.id
_entity.type
_entity.pdbx_description
1 polymer ?
#
loop_
_entity_poly.entity_id
_entity_poly.type
_entity_poly.pdbx_seq_one_letter_code
_entity_poly.pdbx_strand_id
1 'polypeptide(L)'
;MRIIGIDPGLSGAIAVLEDNKIKEIFDMPVMADGKKNKRQLNSAHLVKLIKDNIKDIDETVMVVEQVNAMPGQGVTSMFNFGQTFGAIKGICAAIGLPIYFVRPAKWKKHFELINASKDASRTKAIEMYPNFSEKLSKKKDVNKSRSEE
;
A
#
# COMPACT_ATOMS: atom_id res chain seq x y z
N MET A 1 -17.32 -0.96 10.97
CA MET A 1 -15.85 -0.88 11.16
C MET A 1 -15.19 -0.47 9.85
N ARG A 2 -14.26 0.44 9.95
CA ARG A 2 -13.48 0.90 8.79
C ARG A 2 -12.07 0.31 8.84
N ILE A 3 -11.60 -0.19 7.70
CA ILE A 3 -10.27 -0.76 7.56
C ILE A 3 -9.53 0.05 6.51
N ILE A 4 -8.32 0.51 6.85
CA ILE A 4 -7.41 1.14 5.90
C ILE A 4 -6.26 0.17 5.67
N GLY A 5 -6.19 -0.38 4.47
CA GLY A 5 -5.15 -1.32 4.07
C GLY A 5 -4.04 -0.62 3.31
N ILE A 6 -2.79 -0.93 3.63
CA ILE A 6 -1.62 -0.32 2.99
C ILE A 6 -0.67 -1.40 2.47
N ASP A 7 -0.36 -1.31 1.18
CA ASP A 7 0.84 -1.90 0.59
C ASP A 7 1.99 -0.89 0.75
N PRO A 8 3.02 -1.19 1.54
CA PRO A 8 4.00 -0.19 1.97
C PRO A 8 5.05 0.20 0.93
N GLY A 9 5.05 -0.36 -0.27
CA GLY A 9 5.96 0.04 -1.34
C GLY A 9 5.66 1.45 -1.87
N LEU A 10 6.66 2.14 -2.45
CA LEU A 10 6.45 3.45 -3.09
C LEU A 10 5.53 3.35 -4.31
N SER A 11 5.45 2.18 -4.93
CA SER A 11 4.48 1.87 -5.99
C SER A 11 3.24 1.16 -5.46
N GLY A 12 3.06 1.12 -4.15
CA GLY A 12 1.94 0.52 -3.47
C GLY A 12 0.67 1.35 -3.54
N ALA A 13 -0.30 0.94 -2.76
CA ALA A 13 -1.61 1.56 -2.72
C ALA A 13 -2.21 1.53 -1.32
N ILE A 14 -3.21 2.35 -1.14
CA ILE A 14 -4.00 2.44 0.08
C ILE A 14 -5.46 2.20 -0.28
N ALA A 15 -6.10 1.24 0.40
CA ALA A 15 -7.51 0.95 0.21
C ALA A 15 -8.27 1.25 1.49
N VAL A 16 -9.39 1.95 1.37
CA VAL A 16 -10.31 2.23 2.47
C VAL A 16 -11.54 1.37 2.30
N LEU A 17 -11.79 0.50 3.28
CA LEU A 17 -12.96 -0.38 3.30
C LEU A 17 -13.86 -0.01 4.49
N GLU A 18 -15.16 -0.13 4.27
CA GLU A 18 -16.18 -0.02 5.31
C GLU A 18 -17.21 -1.11 5.09
N ASP A 19 -17.43 -1.94 6.12
CA ASP A 19 -18.38 -3.04 6.09
C ASP A 19 -18.16 -3.98 4.86
N ASN A 20 -16.91 -4.34 4.61
CA ASN A 20 -16.45 -5.19 3.51
C ASN A 20 -16.64 -4.59 2.10
N LYS A 21 -16.88 -3.28 2.00
CA LYS A 21 -16.99 -2.58 0.71
C LYS A 21 -15.84 -1.59 0.56
N ILE A 22 -15.24 -1.54 -0.61
CA ILE A 22 -14.25 -0.51 -0.92
C ILE A 22 -14.96 0.84 -1.03
N LYS A 23 -14.46 1.82 -0.28
CA LYS A 23 -14.90 3.21 -0.37
C LYS A 23 -13.99 4.02 -1.27
N GLU A 24 -12.68 3.80 -1.20
CA GLU A 24 -11.71 4.52 -2.02
C GLU A 24 -10.41 3.72 -2.14
N ILE A 25 -9.69 3.96 -3.21
CA ILE A 25 -8.33 3.44 -3.44
C ILE A 25 -7.44 4.61 -3.85
N PHE A 26 -6.31 4.75 -3.17
CA PHE A 26 -5.31 5.79 -3.44
C PHE A 26 -3.97 5.14 -3.78
N ASP A 27 -3.23 5.80 -4.67
CA ASP A 27 -1.81 5.50 -4.82
C ASP A 27 -1.03 5.97 -3.60
N MET A 28 0.07 5.28 -3.27
CA MET A 28 0.97 5.73 -2.22
C MET A 28 1.49 7.13 -2.55
N PRO A 29 1.31 8.12 -1.65
CA PRO A 29 1.80 9.47 -1.90
C PRO A 29 3.32 9.51 -1.88
N VAL A 30 3.91 9.97 -2.95
CA VAL A 30 5.36 10.05 -3.15
C VAL A 30 5.77 11.45 -3.55
N MET A 31 7.03 11.79 -3.32
CA MET A 31 7.64 13.05 -3.74
C MET A 31 9.06 12.81 -4.23
N ALA A 32 9.61 13.77 -4.95
CA ALA A 32 11.00 13.72 -5.41
C ALA A 32 11.96 13.67 -4.22
N ASP A 33 13.04 12.91 -4.36
CA ASP A 33 14.11 12.77 -3.37
C ASP A 33 15.40 13.42 -3.86
N GLY A 34 15.34 14.70 -4.24
CA GLY A 34 16.48 15.54 -4.57
C GLY A 34 17.39 15.08 -5.72
N LYS A 35 17.28 13.85 -6.16
CA LYS A 35 18.04 13.24 -7.26
C LYS A 35 17.09 12.87 -8.40
N LYS A 36 17.61 12.98 -9.64
CA LYS A 36 16.86 12.60 -10.83
C LYS A 36 16.30 11.18 -10.71
N ASN A 37 15.01 11.01 -10.96
CA ASN A 37 14.28 9.73 -10.94
C ASN A 37 14.23 9.00 -9.59
N LYS A 38 14.60 9.66 -8.48
CA LYS A 38 14.42 9.09 -7.14
C LYS A 38 13.18 9.66 -6.47
N ARG A 39 12.47 8.79 -5.76
CA ARG A 39 11.25 9.12 -5.04
C ARG A 39 11.38 8.70 -3.58
N GLN A 40 10.65 9.37 -2.74
CA GLN A 40 10.48 9.01 -1.33
C GLN A 40 9.00 9.12 -0.96
N LEU A 41 8.63 8.51 0.17
CA LEU A 41 7.30 8.69 0.72
C LEU A 41 7.05 10.15 1.07
N ASN A 42 5.91 10.69 0.64
CA ASN A 42 5.42 11.97 1.14
C ASN A 42 4.65 11.73 2.44
N SER A 43 5.35 11.75 3.55
CA SER A 43 4.77 11.42 4.86
C SER A 43 3.68 12.39 5.29
N ALA A 44 3.84 13.68 5.01
CA ALA A 44 2.82 14.69 5.33
C ALA A 44 1.51 14.44 4.57
N HIS A 45 1.61 14.12 3.27
CA HIS A 45 0.45 13.78 2.46
C HIS A 45 -0.21 12.48 2.93
N LEU A 46 0.59 11.49 3.33
CA LEU A 46 0.05 10.24 3.86
C LEU A 46 -0.73 10.47 5.17
N VAL A 47 -0.21 11.28 6.08
CA VAL A 47 -0.91 11.66 7.32
C VAL A 47 -2.27 12.29 6.99
N LYS A 48 -2.29 13.26 6.08
CA LYS A 48 -3.52 13.93 5.68
C LYS A 48 -4.53 12.95 5.08
N LEU A 49 -4.08 12.09 4.18
CA LEU A 49 -4.92 11.09 3.52
C LEU A 49 -5.53 10.12 4.53
N ILE A 50 -4.75 9.64 5.49
CA ILE A 50 -5.25 8.76 6.55
C ILE A 50 -6.26 9.50 7.41
N LYS A 51 -5.95 10.70 7.89
CA LYS A 51 -6.86 11.49 8.73
C LYS A 51 -8.18 11.82 8.04
N ASP A 52 -8.12 12.19 6.76
CA ASP A 52 -9.32 12.51 5.98
C ASP A 52 -10.25 11.30 5.78
N ASN A 53 -9.73 10.09 5.93
CA ASN A 53 -10.48 8.85 5.77
C ASN A 53 -10.87 8.17 7.08
N ILE A 54 -10.59 8.78 8.21
CA ILE A 54 -11.08 8.35 9.53
C ILE A 54 -12.39 9.08 9.82
N LYS A 55 -13.47 8.32 10.03
CA LYS A 55 -14.74 8.87 10.52
C LYS A 55 -14.81 8.80 12.03
N ASP A 56 -14.52 7.62 12.58
CA ASP A 56 -14.47 7.34 14.01
C ASP A 56 -13.19 6.54 14.26
N ILE A 57 -12.31 7.10 15.08
CA ILE A 57 -11.03 6.48 15.37
C ILE A 57 -11.18 5.14 16.11
N ASP A 58 -12.20 5.03 16.97
CA ASP A 58 -12.48 3.82 17.74
C ASP A 58 -13.03 2.68 16.86
N GLU A 59 -13.53 3.01 15.68
CA GLU A 59 -14.08 2.08 14.69
C GLU A 59 -13.18 1.94 13.45
N THR A 60 -11.92 2.36 13.55
CA THR A 60 -10.96 2.31 12.43
C THR A 60 -9.71 1.53 12.82
N VAL A 61 -9.28 0.65 11.95
CA VAL A 61 -8.02 -0.10 12.09
C VAL A 61 -7.17 0.02 10.82
N MET A 62 -5.86 -0.07 10.99
CA MET A 62 -4.90 -0.13 9.90
C MET A 62 -4.45 -1.57 9.69
N VAL A 63 -4.40 -2.00 8.44
CA VAL A 63 -3.81 -3.29 8.05
C VAL A 63 -2.69 -3.01 7.07
N VAL A 64 -1.48 -3.44 7.40
CA VAL A 64 -0.28 -3.20 6.58
C VAL A 64 0.34 -4.53 6.21
N GLU A 65 0.69 -4.69 4.94
CA GLU A 65 1.44 -5.86 4.52
C GLU A 65 2.81 -5.87 5.18
N GLN A 66 3.12 -6.94 5.89
CA GLN A 66 4.42 -7.12 6.52
C GLN A 66 5.40 -7.68 5.51
N VAL A 67 6.39 -6.87 5.14
CA VAL A 67 7.46 -7.28 4.25
C VAL A 67 8.76 -7.29 5.02
N ASN A 68 9.58 -8.30 4.80
CA ASN A 68 10.89 -8.45 5.40
C ASN A 68 11.99 -8.22 4.36
N ALA A 69 13.17 -7.87 4.84
CA ALA A 69 14.36 -7.90 4.00
C ALA A 69 14.60 -9.31 3.46
N MET A 70 14.89 -9.42 2.17
CA MET A 70 15.13 -10.70 1.51
C MET A 70 16.61 -10.84 1.17
N PRO A 71 17.21 -12.02 1.29
CA PRO A 71 18.56 -12.28 0.80
C PRO A 71 18.68 -11.91 -0.69
N GLY A 72 19.78 -11.25 -1.07
CA GLY A 72 20.03 -10.84 -2.45
C GLY A 72 19.42 -9.51 -2.87
N GLN A 73 18.67 -8.83 -2.02
CA GLN A 73 18.25 -7.45 -2.26
C GLN A 73 19.42 -6.47 -2.07
N GLY A 74 19.46 -5.41 -2.88
CA GLY A 74 20.44 -4.33 -2.72
C GLY A 74 20.31 -3.63 -1.36
N VAL A 75 21.43 -3.25 -0.77
CA VAL A 75 21.48 -2.58 0.54
C VAL A 75 20.67 -1.28 0.52
N THR A 76 20.80 -0.48 -0.53
CA THR A 76 20.09 0.80 -0.69
C THR A 76 18.56 0.57 -0.77
N SER A 77 18.13 -0.43 -1.53
CA SER A 77 16.72 -0.76 -1.64
C SER A 77 16.12 -1.19 -0.31
N MET A 78 16.85 -2.01 0.45
CA MET A 78 16.42 -2.46 1.78
C MET A 78 16.33 -1.32 2.77
N PHE A 79 17.29 -0.41 2.75
CA PHE A 79 17.29 0.77 3.62
C PHE A 79 16.09 1.69 3.31
N ASN A 80 15.88 2.00 2.03
CA ASN A 80 14.78 2.86 1.60
C ASN A 80 13.42 2.24 1.91
N PHE A 81 13.27 0.93 1.71
CA PHE A 81 12.05 0.23 2.06
C PHE A 81 11.81 0.25 3.58
N GLY A 82 12.85 0.02 4.38
CA GLY A 82 12.79 0.09 5.83
C GLY A 82 12.39 1.48 6.34
N GLN A 83 12.89 2.55 5.72
CA GLN A 83 12.48 3.91 6.05
C GLN A 83 10.98 4.13 5.79
N THR A 84 10.48 3.71 4.64
CA THR A 84 9.06 3.85 4.27
C THR A 84 8.18 3.06 5.25
N PHE A 85 8.55 1.81 5.50
CA PHE A 85 7.82 0.94 6.42
C PHE A 85 7.80 1.50 7.85
N GLY A 86 8.94 1.98 8.34
CA GLY A 86 9.07 2.63 9.64
C GLY A 86 8.25 3.92 9.75
N ALA A 87 8.23 4.73 8.69
CA ALA A 87 7.42 5.95 8.63
C ALA A 87 5.92 5.63 8.75
N ILE A 88 5.43 4.62 8.05
CA ILE A 88 4.04 4.17 8.13
C ILE A 88 3.69 3.74 9.55
N LYS A 89 4.53 2.95 10.19
CA LYS A 89 4.36 2.53 11.60
C LYS A 89 4.29 3.73 12.54
N GLY A 90 5.22 4.67 12.38
CA GLY A 90 5.27 5.88 13.21
C GLY A 90 4.05 6.78 13.02
N ILE A 91 3.58 6.94 11.79
CA ILE A 91 2.39 7.72 11.47
C ILE A 91 1.15 7.11 12.14
N CYS A 92 0.94 5.81 12.01
CA CYS A 92 -0.19 5.12 12.62
C CYS A 92 -0.15 5.24 14.15
N ALA A 93 1.01 5.10 14.76
CA ALA A 93 1.20 5.29 16.19
C ALA A 93 0.88 6.73 16.63
N ALA A 94 1.35 7.72 15.88
CA ALA A 94 1.11 9.13 16.20
C ALA A 94 -0.37 9.52 16.06
N ILE A 95 -1.08 8.96 15.11
CA ILE A 95 -2.52 9.18 14.92
C ILE A 95 -3.33 8.43 16.00
N GLY A 96 -2.77 7.36 16.58
CA GLY A 96 -3.45 6.55 17.58
C GLY A 96 -4.31 5.43 16.99
N LEU A 97 -4.01 5.00 15.75
CA LEU A 97 -4.72 3.89 15.11
C LEU A 97 -4.07 2.55 15.47
N PRO A 98 -4.87 1.53 15.83
CA PRO A 98 -4.37 0.17 15.91
C PRO A 98 -3.85 -0.29 14.54
N ILE A 99 -2.69 -0.92 14.54
CA ILE A 99 -2.05 -1.44 13.35
C ILE A 99 -1.91 -2.96 13.44
N TYR A 100 -2.33 -3.65 12.37
CA TYR A 100 -2.19 -5.09 12.21
C TYR A 100 -1.33 -5.37 10.99
N PHE A 101 -0.37 -6.28 11.15
CA PHE A 101 0.51 -6.70 10.06
C PHE A 101 0.05 -8.02 9.49
N VAL A 102 -0.02 -8.11 8.16
CA VAL A 102 -0.39 -9.33 7.44
C VAL A 102 0.75 -9.71 6.50
N ARG A 103 1.30 -10.91 6.68
CA ARG A 103 2.35 -11.43 5.79
C ARG A 103 1.76 -11.83 4.43
N PRO A 104 2.50 -11.63 3.34
CA PRO A 104 2.03 -12.03 2.00
C PRO A 104 1.54 -13.47 1.92
N ALA A 105 2.26 -14.41 2.53
CA ALA A 105 1.86 -15.81 2.54
C ALA A 105 0.48 -16.05 3.17
N LYS A 106 0.13 -15.27 4.19
CA LYS A 106 -1.15 -15.41 4.89
C LYS A 106 -2.33 -14.99 4.02
N TRP A 107 -2.28 -13.82 3.41
CA TRP A 107 -3.39 -13.37 2.57
C TRP A 107 -3.45 -14.14 1.24
N LYS A 108 -2.29 -14.51 0.69
CA LYS A 108 -2.24 -15.36 -0.51
C LYS A 108 -2.85 -16.74 -0.27
N LYS A 109 -2.57 -17.35 0.90
CA LYS A 109 -3.19 -18.63 1.26
C LYS A 109 -4.70 -18.50 1.41
N HIS A 110 -5.17 -17.43 2.04
CA HIS A 110 -6.60 -17.19 2.23
C HIS A 110 -7.37 -17.11 0.91
N PHE A 111 -6.78 -16.48 -0.11
CA PHE A 111 -7.38 -16.32 -1.43
C PHE A 111 -6.92 -17.37 -2.45
N GLU A 112 -6.22 -18.41 -2.02
CA GLU A 112 -5.70 -19.47 -2.89
C GLU A 112 -4.76 -18.97 -4.00
N LEU A 113 -3.92 -17.99 -3.66
CA LEU A 113 -3.01 -17.30 -4.57
C LEU A 113 -1.54 -17.66 -4.38
N ILE A 114 -1.22 -18.66 -3.56
CA ILE A 114 0.17 -19.11 -3.39
C ILE A 114 0.68 -19.68 -4.71
N ASN A 115 1.87 -19.24 -5.13
CA ASN A 115 2.48 -19.55 -6.43
C ASN A 115 1.69 -19.04 -7.65
N ALA A 116 0.65 -18.21 -7.45
CA ALA A 116 -0.05 -17.56 -8.54
C ALA A 116 0.71 -16.31 -9.02
N SER A 117 0.43 -15.87 -10.25
CA SER A 117 1.00 -14.64 -10.80
C SER A 117 0.46 -13.40 -10.11
N LYS A 118 1.16 -12.27 -10.29
CA LYS A 118 0.64 -10.96 -9.83
C LYS A 118 -0.70 -10.61 -10.46
N ASP A 119 -0.91 -11.00 -11.71
CA ASP A 119 -2.18 -10.77 -12.41
C ASP A 119 -3.34 -11.55 -11.78
N ALA A 120 -3.09 -12.72 -11.19
CA ALA A 120 -4.10 -13.48 -10.47
C ALA A 120 -4.65 -12.74 -9.26
N SER A 121 -3.79 -12.05 -8.50
CA SER A 121 -4.20 -11.21 -7.37
C SER A 121 -5.08 -10.05 -7.83
N ARG A 122 -4.72 -9.40 -8.92
CA ARG A 122 -5.49 -8.32 -9.52
C ARG A 122 -6.86 -8.82 -9.99
N THR A 123 -6.90 -9.94 -10.70
CA THR A 123 -8.14 -10.56 -11.16
C THR A 123 -9.06 -10.87 -9.98
N LYS A 124 -8.53 -11.43 -8.90
CA LYS A 124 -9.31 -11.72 -7.68
C LYS A 124 -9.90 -10.45 -7.08
N ALA A 125 -9.12 -9.37 -6.99
CA ALA A 125 -9.60 -8.10 -6.46
C ALA A 125 -10.72 -7.51 -7.32
N ILE A 126 -10.61 -7.58 -8.65
CA ILE A 126 -11.65 -7.12 -9.58
C ILE A 126 -12.92 -7.94 -9.42
N GLU A 127 -12.82 -9.26 -9.26
CA GLU A 127 -13.98 -10.14 -9.01
C GLU A 127 -14.70 -9.76 -7.71
N MET A 128 -13.94 -9.49 -6.65
CA MET A 128 -14.50 -9.11 -5.35
C MET A 128 -15.09 -7.70 -5.34
N TYR A 129 -14.52 -6.79 -6.11
CA TYR A 129 -14.87 -5.37 -6.11
C TYR A 129 -15.02 -4.82 -7.53
N PRO A 130 -16.04 -5.25 -8.29
CA PRO A 130 -16.17 -4.88 -9.70
C PRO A 130 -16.37 -3.37 -9.93
N ASN A 131 -16.90 -2.64 -8.96
CA ASN A 131 -17.07 -1.18 -9.05
C ASN A 131 -15.73 -0.42 -9.09
N PHE A 132 -14.63 -1.06 -8.69
CA PHE A 132 -13.28 -0.51 -8.73
C PHE A 132 -12.39 -1.16 -9.81
N SER A 133 -12.98 -1.88 -10.76
CA SER A 133 -12.25 -2.60 -11.80
C SER A 133 -11.31 -1.70 -12.59
N GLU A 134 -11.69 -0.46 -12.89
CA GLU A 134 -10.85 0.49 -13.61
C GLU A 134 -9.59 0.85 -12.82
N LYS A 135 -9.72 1.18 -11.53
CA LYS A 135 -8.57 1.49 -10.66
C LYS A 135 -7.67 0.26 -10.43
N LEU A 136 -8.26 -0.91 -10.28
CA LEU A 136 -7.53 -2.16 -10.03
C LEU A 136 -6.83 -2.69 -11.27
N SER A 137 -7.33 -2.41 -12.47
CA SER A 137 -6.76 -2.88 -13.73
C SER A 137 -5.61 -2.01 -14.26
N LYS A 138 -5.43 -0.78 -13.75
CA LYS A 138 -4.32 0.09 -14.17
C LYS A 138 -2.99 -0.53 -13.78
N LYS A 139 -2.25 -0.99 -14.79
CA LYS A 139 -0.82 -1.27 -14.62
C LYS A 139 -0.14 0.07 -14.39
N LYS A 140 0.57 0.21 -13.27
CA LYS A 140 1.47 1.36 -13.13
C LYS A 140 2.52 1.22 -14.21
N ASP A 141 2.50 2.12 -15.19
CA ASP A 141 3.53 2.21 -16.24
C ASP A 141 4.85 2.63 -15.59
N VAL A 142 5.59 1.66 -15.09
CA VAL A 142 6.96 1.87 -14.60
C VAL A 142 7.88 2.30 -15.74
N ASN A 143 7.43 2.15 -16.99
CA ASN A 143 8.22 2.44 -18.19
C ASN A 143 7.99 3.83 -18.79
N LYS A 144 6.98 4.60 -18.36
CA LYS A 144 6.76 5.94 -18.91
C LYS A 144 7.82 6.96 -18.52
N SER A 145 8.55 6.73 -17.44
CA SER A 145 9.64 7.61 -17.04
C SER A 145 10.96 7.36 -17.78
N ARG A 146 11.04 6.31 -18.61
CA ARG A 146 12.24 5.99 -19.41
C ARG A 146 12.17 6.43 -20.88
N SER A 147 11.02 6.86 -21.35
CA SER A 147 10.82 7.23 -22.76
C SER A 147 10.65 8.72 -23.03
N GLU A 148 10.73 9.57 -22.02
CA GLU A 148 10.69 11.03 -22.16
C GLU A 148 12.05 11.70 -21.82
N GLU A 149 13.15 10.96 -21.99
CA GLU A 149 14.51 11.51 -21.95
C GLU A 149 15.10 11.65 -23.36
#